data_8a4f6b52585bcf0a5cc9257816178588
#
_entry.id   8a4f6b52585bcf0a5cc9257816178588
#
_cell.length_a   1.000
_cell.length_b   1.000
_cell.length_c   1.000
_cell.angle_alpha   90.00
_cell.angle_beta   90.00
_cell.angle_gamma   90.00
#
_symmetry.space_group_name_H-M   'P 1'
#
loop_
_entity.id
_entity.type
_entity.pdbx_description
1 polymer ?
#
loop_
_entity_poly.entity_id
_entity_poly.type
_entity_poly.pdbx_seq_one_letter_code
_entity_poly.pdbx_strand_id
1 'polypeptide(L)'
;MSACISPSDASLAKRLIQLTQAGLPLVGDPWAWLGVRLGLAPEAMLALLQRLQDDGVIRRIAAVPNHYRLGYRHNGMTVWDVDDEKIDRLGGLVGALPFVSHCYRRPRRHGWRYNLFAMVHGRSPSEIEDYRGRIRTLLGRASLADDMLVSTRILKKTGLRMPQPG
;
A
#
# COMPACT_ATOMS: atom_id res chain seq x y z
N MET A 1 -2.92 22.62 0.36
CA MET A 1 -1.69 23.38 0.67
C MET A 1 -0.82 22.47 1.52
N SER A 2 0.31 21.99 0.96
CA SER A 2 1.21 21.08 1.69
C SER A 2 2.00 21.91 2.68
N ALA A 3 1.74 21.76 3.97
CA ALA A 3 2.55 22.41 5.00
C ALA A 3 3.98 21.86 4.92
N CYS A 4 4.96 22.72 4.76
CA CYS A 4 6.37 22.33 4.78
C CYS A 4 6.74 21.97 6.22
N ILE A 5 7.15 20.72 6.45
CA ILE A 5 7.68 20.26 7.75
C ILE A 5 8.89 21.12 8.11
N SER A 6 9.01 21.50 9.39
CA SER A 6 10.20 22.22 9.88
C SER A 6 11.46 21.36 9.69
N PRO A 7 12.65 21.97 9.45
CA PRO A 7 13.88 21.19 9.29
C PRO A 7 14.21 20.28 10.48
N SER A 8 13.88 20.73 11.71
CA SER A 8 14.04 19.93 12.93
C SER A 8 13.09 18.72 12.94
N ASP A 9 11.81 18.93 12.60
CA ASP A 9 10.83 17.84 12.51
C ASP A 9 11.17 16.88 11.38
N ALA A 10 11.71 17.34 10.26
CA ALA A 10 12.15 16.47 9.17
C ALA A 10 13.28 15.51 9.59
N SER A 11 14.24 15.98 10.40
CA SER A 11 15.31 15.14 10.95
C SER A 11 14.76 14.11 11.93
N LEU A 12 13.88 14.53 12.85
CA LEU A 12 13.21 13.64 13.80
C LEU A 12 12.31 12.62 13.09
N ALA A 13 11.55 13.04 12.08
CA ALA A 13 10.74 12.16 11.26
C ALA A 13 11.56 11.06 10.58
N LYS A 14 12.70 11.43 9.98
CA LYS A 14 13.63 10.48 9.37
C LYS A 14 14.11 9.44 10.37
N ARG A 15 14.58 9.87 11.55
CA ARG A 15 15.04 8.97 12.60
C ARG A 15 13.91 8.08 13.14
N LEU A 16 12.72 8.62 13.34
CA LEU A 16 11.54 7.87 13.75
C LEU A 16 11.20 6.76 12.74
N ILE A 17 11.16 7.08 11.44
CA ILE A 17 10.89 6.12 10.38
C ILE A 17 11.97 5.02 10.36
N GLN A 18 13.24 5.37 10.49
CA GLN A 18 14.33 4.40 10.55
C GLN A 18 14.20 3.43 11.74
N LEU A 19 13.79 3.94 12.92
CA LEU A 19 13.57 3.13 14.11
C LEU A 19 12.34 2.21 14.00
N THR A 20 11.32 2.63 13.24
CA THR A 20 10.02 1.94 13.18
C THR A 20 9.75 1.21 11.86
N GLN A 21 10.62 1.32 10.86
CA GLN A 21 10.41 0.69 9.54
C GLN A 21 10.39 -0.85 9.57
N ALA A 22 10.83 -1.46 10.66
CA ALA A 22 10.71 -2.91 10.90
C ALA A 22 9.46 -3.28 11.72
N GLY A 23 8.70 -2.30 12.14
CA GLY A 23 7.58 -2.38 13.06
C GLY A 23 7.85 -1.65 14.37
N LEU A 24 6.81 -1.43 15.18
CA LEU A 24 6.96 -0.93 16.53
C LEU A 24 7.63 -1.98 17.43
N PRO A 25 8.43 -1.58 18.42
CA PRO A 25 9.02 -2.52 19.37
C PRO A 25 7.90 -3.18 20.21
N LEU A 26 8.04 -4.49 20.46
CA LEU A 26 7.10 -5.26 21.28
C LEU A 26 7.43 -5.08 22.77
N VAL A 27 7.18 -3.88 23.28
CA VAL A 27 7.37 -3.48 24.70
C VAL A 27 6.08 -2.88 25.25
N GLY A 28 5.97 -2.78 26.57
CA GLY A 28 4.76 -2.27 27.23
C GLY A 28 4.37 -0.86 26.82
N ASP A 29 5.36 0.02 26.63
CA ASP A 29 5.19 1.38 26.12
C ASP A 29 6.15 1.66 24.96
N PRO A 30 5.73 1.42 23.70
CA PRO A 30 6.57 1.66 22.53
C PRO A 30 6.85 3.15 22.28
N TRP A 31 5.98 4.03 22.74
CA TRP A 31 6.13 5.48 22.54
C TRP A 31 7.17 6.08 23.48
N ALA A 32 7.17 5.69 24.76
CA ALA A 32 8.22 6.03 25.70
C ALA A 32 9.59 5.49 25.21
N TRP A 33 9.62 4.24 24.72
CA TRP A 33 10.83 3.64 24.15
C TRP A 33 11.39 4.43 22.96
N LEU A 34 10.53 4.90 22.06
CA LEU A 34 10.93 5.75 20.93
C LEU A 34 11.35 7.14 21.38
N GLY A 35 10.63 7.73 22.34
CA GLY A 35 10.96 9.03 22.92
C GLY A 35 12.39 9.09 23.47
N VAL A 36 12.78 8.10 24.28
CA VAL A 36 14.14 7.98 24.81
C VAL A 36 15.20 7.97 23.70
N ARG A 37 14.95 7.23 22.58
CA ARG A 37 15.89 7.11 21.45
C ARG A 37 15.97 8.37 20.59
N LEU A 38 14.92 9.15 20.58
CA LEU A 38 14.87 10.41 19.85
C LEU A 38 15.28 11.62 20.73
N GLY A 39 15.48 11.39 22.05
CA GLY A 39 15.75 12.47 23.00
C GLY A 39 14.52 13.33 23.30
N LEU A 40 13.31 12.74 23.26
CA LEU A 40 12.04 13.42 23.48
C LEU A 40 11.35 12.90 24.73
N ALA A 41 10.70 13.82 25.47
CA ALA A 41 9.73 13.44 26.52
C ALA A 41 8.51 12.73 25.88
N PRO A 42 7.77 11.89 26.62
CA PRO A 42 6.63 11.13 26.10
C PRO A 42 5.58 12.02 25.41
N GLU A 43 5.25 13.15 26.00
CA GLU A 43 4.28 14.12 25.48
C GLU A 43 4.77 14.73 24.14
N ALA A 44 6.06 15.08 24.07
CA ALA A 44 6.68 15.61 22.85
C ALA A 44 6.73 14.56 21.73
N MET A 45 6.93 13.29 22.07
CA MET A 45 6.88 12.18 21.13
C MET A 45 5.49 12.01 20.52
N LEU A 46 4.43 12.02 21.34
CA LEU A 46 3.06 11.93 20.85
C LEU A 46 2.68 13.16 20.01
N ALA A 47 3.07 14.37 20.43
CA ALA A 47 2.86 15.58 19.66
C ALA A 47 3.56 15.53 18.29
N LEU A 48 4.77 14.99 18.22
CA LEU A 48 5.49 14.77 16.95
C LEU A 48 4.70 13.81 16.04
N LEU A 49 4.22 12.68 16.56
CA LEU A 49 3.43 11.73 15.78
C LEU A 49 2.16 12.37 15.21
N GLN A 50 1.44 13.15 16.04
CA GLN A 50 0.24 13.85 15.60
C GLN A 50 0.55 14.81 14.46
N ARG A 51 1.57 15.66 14.61
CA ARG A 51 1.99 16.58 13.52
C ARG A 51 2.36 15.84 12.24
N LEU A 52 3.12 14.73 12.34
CA LEU A 52 3.50 13.96 11.15
C LEU A 52 2.30 13.29 10.46
N GLN A 53 1.23 12.97 11.20
CA GLN A 53 -0.04 12.51 10.63
C GLN A 53 -0.80 13.66 9.96
N ASP A 54 -0.92 14.80 10.61
CA ASP A 54 -1.62 15.98 10.10
C ASP A 54 -0.96 16.51 8.81
N ASP A 55 0.38 16.46 8.76
CA ASP A 55 1.19 16.82 7.59
C ASP A 55 1.20 15.72 6.49
N GLY A 56 0.56 14.58 6.73
CA GLY A 56 0.50 13.47 5.77
C GLY A 56 1.81 12.70 5.58
N VAL A 57 2.84 12.95 6.38
CA VAL A 57 4.11 12.17 6.38
C VAL A 57 3.85 10.76 6.86
N ILE A 58 3.06 10.61 7.92
CA ILE A 58 2.51 9.34 8.38
C ILE A 58 1.05 9.28 7.98
N ARG A 59 0.70 8.45 7.00
CA ARG A 59 -0.70 8.32 6.56
C ARG A 59 -1.59 7.69 7.64
N ARG A 60 -1.06 6.70 8.34
CA ARG A 60 -1.75 5.98 9.42
C ARG A 60 -0.77 5.13 10.21
N ILE A 61 -1.14 4.82 11.44
CA ILE A 61 -0.52 3.80 12.27
C ILE A 61 -1.51 2.63 12.29
N ALA A 62 -1.09 1.44 11.84
CA ALA A 62 -1.97 0.29 11.73
C ALA A 62 -1.19 -1.01 11.86
N ALA A 63 -1.87 -2.05 12.35
CA ALA A 63 -1.36 -3.41 12.28
C ALA A 63 -1.33 -3.87 10.81
N VAL A 64 -0.25 -4.56 10.43
CA VAL A 64 -0.12 -5.21 9.12
C VAL A 64 -0.14 -6.73 9.33
N PRO A 65 -1.33 -7.35 9.32
CA PRO A 65 -1.45 -8.78 9.58
C PRO A 65 -0.84 -9.60 8.45
N ASN A 66 -0.32 -10.77 8.80
CA ASN A 66 0.08 -11.76 7.80
C ASN A 66 -1.18 -12.42 7.22
N HIS A 67 -1.68 -11.90 6.09
CA HIS A 67 -2.91 -12.36 5.47
C HIS A 67 -2.85 -13.83 5.02
N TYR A 68 -1.67 -14.40 4.74
CA TYR A 68 -1.53 -15.83 4.46
C TYR A 68 -1.91 -16.69 5.68
N ARG A 69 -1.55 -16.25 6.91
CA ARG A 69 -1.98 -16.91 8.16
C ARG A 69 -3.46 -16.73 8.45
N LEU A 70 -4.09 -15.71 7.88
CA LEU A 70 -5.54 -15.48 7.94
C LEU A 70 -6.31 -16.22 6.84
N GLY A 71 -5.63 -17.06 6.05
CA GLY A 71 -6.25 -17.88 5.02
C GLY A 71 -6.29 -17.26 3.61
N TYR A 72 -5.91 -15.99 3.44
CA TYR A 72 -5.85 -15.33 2.13
C TYR A 72 -4.55 -15.72 1.40
N ARG A 73 -4.54 -16.93 0.83
CA ARG A 73 -3.35 -17.51 0.21
C ARG A 73 -3.24 -17.28 -1.29
N HIS A 74 -4.32 -16.86 -1.92
CA HIS A 74 -4.38 -16.62 -3.36
C HIS A 74 -4.33 -15.13 -3.65
N ASN A 75 -3.29 -14.71 -4.37
CA ASN A 75 -3.07 -13.32 -4.76
C ASN A 75 -3.04 -13.25 -6.27
N GLY A 76 -3.94 -12.46 -6.85
CA GLY A 76 -4.02 -12.22 -8.28
C GLY A 76 -3.77 -10.76 -8.61
N MET A 77 -2.79 -10.50 -9.48
CA MET A 77 -2.69 -9.21 -10.17
C MET A 77 -3.52 -9.32 -11.45
N THR A 78 -4.74 -8.80 -11.42
CA THR A 78 -5.56 -8.70 -12.62
C THR A 78 -5.03 -7.56 -13.49
N VAL A 79 -4.89 -7.83 -14.78
CA VAL A 79 -4.35 -6.88 -15.77
C VAL A 79 -5.35 -6.68 -16.89
N TRP A 80 -5.54 -5.44 -17.31
CA TRP A 80 -6.62 -5.02 -18.17
C TRP A 80 -6.10 -4.09 -19.27
N ASP A 81 -6.52 -4.34 -20.50
CA ASP A 81 -6.37 -3.41 -21.61
C ASP A 81 -7.64 -2.57 -21.70
N VAL A 82 -7.61 -1.38 -21.13
CA VAL A 82 -8.75 -0.47 -21.03
C VAL A 82 -8.58 0.69 -21.99
N ASP A 83 -9.70 1.12 -22.58
CA ASP A 83 -9.77 2.34 -23.41
C ASP A 83 -9.16 3.55 -22.66
N ASP A 84 -8.16 4.20 -23.29
CA ASP A 84 -7.37 5.28 -22.67
C ASP A 84 -8.18 6.51 -22.28
N GLU A 85 -9.31 6.77 -22.97
CA GLU A 85 -10.20 7.89 -22.63
C GLU A 85 -11.04 7.62 -21.37
N LYS A 86 -11.24 6.35 -21.02
CA LYS A 86 -12.11 5.92 -19.92
C LYS A 86 -11.34 5.42 -18.71
N ILE A 87 -10.04 5.16 -18.84
CA ILE A 87 -9.24 4.44 -17.84
C ILE A 87 -9.20 5.16 -16.48
N ASP A 88 -9.10 6.49 -16.44
CA ASP A 88 -8.97 7.21 -15.17
C ASP A 88 -10.27 7.11 -14.36
N ARG A 89 -11.42 7.29 -15.02
CA ARG A 89 -12.73 7.13 -14.37
C ARG A 89 -12.98 5.68 -13.96
N LEU A 90 -12.77 4.73 -14.87
CA LEU A 90 -13.02 3.31 -14.60
C LEU A 90 -12.01 2.74 -13.60
N GLY A 91 -10.74 3.14 -13.68
CA GLY A 91 -9.72 2.76 -12.71
C GLY A 91 -10.03 3.26 -11.29
N GLY A 92 -10.61 4.46 -11.16
CA GLY A 92 -11.12 4.96 -9.89
C GLY A 92 -12.24 4.08 -9.32
N LEU A 93 -13.19 3.65 -10.16
CA LEU A 93 -14.26 2.74 -9.75
C LEU A 93 -13.75 1.35 -9.37
N VAL A 94 -12.78 0.80 -10.13
CA VAL A 94 -12.12 -0.47 -9.78
C VAL A 94 -11.36 -0.34 -8.47
N GLY A 95 -10.61 0.74 -8.27
CA GLY A 95 -9.86 1.00 -7.04
C GLY A 95 -10.74 1.16 -5.80
N ALA A 96 -12.00 1.56 -5.96
CA ALA A 96 -12.96 1.69 -4.87
C ALA A 96 -13.62 0.35 -4.47
N LEU A 97 -13.39 -0.74 -5.21
CA LEU A 97 -13.95 -2.05 -4.86
C LEU A 97 -13.31 -2.59 -3.59
N PRO A 98 -14.08 -3.07 -2.60
CA PRO A 98 -13.57 -3.45 -1.28
C PRO A 98 -12.60 -4.64 -1.29
N PHE A 99 -12.60 -5.46 -2.34
CA PHE A 99 -11.69 -6.59 -2.52
C PHE A 99 -10.44 -6.23 -3.32
N VAL A 100 -10.31 -4.99 -3.80
CA VAL A 100 -9.13 -4.48 -4.51
C VAL A 100 -8.23 -3.75 -3.51
N SER A 101 -7.02 -4.26 -3.29
CA SER A 101 -6.07 -3.66 -2.36
C SER A 101 -5.20 -2.57 -2.98
N HIS A 102 -4.92 -2.67 -4.27
CA HIS A 102 -4.13 -1.72 -5.05
C HIS A 102 -4.67 -1.65 -6.47
N CYS A 103 -4.73 -0.45 -7.01
CA CYS A 103 -5.11 -0.23 -8.40
C CYS A 103 -4.18 0.81 -9.03
N TYR A 104 -3.62 0.49 -10.21
CA TYR A 104 -2.64 1.35 -10.88
C TYR A 104 -2.94 1.46 -12.36
N ARG A 105 -2.81 2.67 -12.90
CA ARG A 105 -2.62 2.90 -14.33
C ARG A 105 -1.12 2.87 -14.66
N ARG A 106 -0.73 2.22 -15.76
CA ARG A 106 0.64 2.23 -16.28
C ARG A 106 0.60 2.37 -17.80
N PRO A 107 1.62 2.97 -18.42
CA PRO A 107 1.69 3.03 -19.88
C PRO A 107 1.86 1.62 -20.46
N ARG A 108 1.23 1.37 -21.61
CA ARG A 108 1.47 0.15 -22.39
C ARG A 108 2.93 0.06 -22.82
N ARG A 109 3.43 -1.14 -23.06
CA ARG A 109 4.77 -1.41 -23.56
C ARG A 109 4.69 -2.32 -24.79
N HIS A 110 5.74 -2.31 -25.61
CA HIS A 110 5.84 -3.26 -26.70
C HIS A 110 5.69 -4.70 -26.19
N GLY A 111 4.81 -5.49 -26.80
CA GLY A 111 4.48 -6.84 -26.35
C GLY A 111 3.64 -6.93 -25.07
N TRP A 112 3.26 -5.78 -24.45
CA TRP A 112 2.48 -5.74 -23.23
C TRP A 112 1.37 -4.69 -23.32
N ARG A 113 0.18 -5.13 -23.68
CA ARG A 113 -0.96 -4.25 -24.01
C ARG A 113 -1.72 -3.69 -22.80
N TYR A 114 -1.51 -4.24 -21.63
CA TYR A 114 -2.30 -3.88 -20.44
C TYR A 114 -1.88 -2.54 -19.85
N ASN A 115 -2.85 -1.72 -19.44
CA ASN A 115 -2.66 -0.37 -18.92
C ASN A 115 -3.33 -0.13 -17.56
N LEU A 116 -4.23 -1.04 -17.08
CA LEU A 116 -4.82 -0.99 -15.75
C LEU A 116 -4.48 -2.28 -15.00
N PHE A 117 -4.11 -2.16 -13.72
CA PHE A 117 -3.64 -3.23 -12.86
C PHE A 117 -4.40 -3.17 -11.54
N ALA A 118 -5.04 -4.27 -11.11
CA ALA A 118 -5.75 -4.32 -9.84
C ALA A 118 -5.37 -5.59 -9.07
N MET A 119 -4.87 -5.43 -7.83
CA MET A 119 -4.48 -6.53 -6.98
C MET A 119 -5.67 -7.00 -6.15
N VAL A 120 -5.98 -8.29 -6.25
CA VAL A 120 -7.02 -8.97 -5.48
C VAL A 120 -6.43 -10.07 -4.61
N HIS A 121 -7.08 -10.36 -3.48
CA HIS A 121 -6.66 -11.39 -2.53
C HIS A 121 -7.85 -12.25 -2.15
N GLY A 122 -7.70 -13.57 -2.23
CA GLY A 122 -8.75 -14.52 -1.91
C GLY A 122 -8.25 -15.72 -1.11
N ARG A 123 -9.21 -16.50 -0.63
CA ARG A 123 -8.97 -17.75 0.10
C ARG A 123 -8.90 -18.94 -0.83
N SER A 124 -9.45 -18.82 -2.04
CA SER A 124 -9.46 -19.84 -3.07
C SER A 124 -9.16 -19.28 -4.46
N PRO A 125 -8.75 -20.12 -5.42
CA PRO A 125 -8.63 -19.71 -6.83
C PRO A 125 -9.94 -19.21 -7.42
N SER A 126 -11.07 -19.84 -7.09
CA SER A 126 -12.40 -19.43 -7.55
C SER A 126 -12.76 -18.03 -7.07
N GLU A 127 -12.45 -17.69 -5.82
CA GLU A 127 -12.74 -16.37 -5.26
C GLU A 127 -12.01 -15.23 -6.01
N ILE A 128 -10.72 -15.42 -6.33
CA ILE A 128 -9.99 -14.40 -7.10
C ILE A 128 -10.48 -14.33 -8.57
N GLU A 129 -10.96 -15.43 -9.14
CA GLU A 129 -11.57 -15.43 -10.48
C GLU A 129 -12.95 -14.74 -10.47
N ASP A 130 -13.75 -14.92 -9.42
CA ASP A 130 -15.00 -14.19 -9.22
C ASP A 130 -14.75 -12.68 -9.12
N TYR A 131 -13.70 -12.25 -8.39
CA TYR A 131 -13.31 -10.84 -8.32
C TYR A 131 -12.90 -10.30 -9.69
N ARG A 132 -12.14 -11.07 -10.48
CA ARG A 132 -11.82 -10.74 -11.86
C ARG A 132 -13.10 -10.59 -12.71
N GLY A 133 -14.05 -11.52 -12.58
CA GLY A 133 -15.34 -11.43 -13.24
C GLY A 133 -16.13 -10.15 -12.91
N ARG A 134 -16.13 -9.76 -11.64
CA ARG A 134 -16.80 -8.52 -11.19
C ARG A 134 -16.11 -7.27 -11.76
N ILE A 135 -14.79 -7.23 -11.81
CA ILE A 135 -14.04 -6.14 -12.45
C ILE A 135 -14.36 -6.09 -13.95
N ARG A 136 -14.39 -7.24 -14.63
CA ARG A 136 -14.76 -7.34 -16.06
C ARG A 136 -16.16 -6.77 -16.32
N THR A 137 -17.12 -7.10 -15.48
CA THR A 137 -18.49 -6.57 -15.58
C THR A 137 -18.54 -5.06 -15.41
N LEU A 138 -17.76 -4.52 -14.45
CA LEU A 138 -17.68 -3.08 -14.22
C LEU A 138 -17.04 -2.33 -15.40
N LEU A 139 -15.96 -2.88 -15.97
CA LEU A 139 -15.26 -2.30 -17.12
C LEU A 139 -16.08 -2.42 -18.41
N GLY A 140 -16.88 -3.47 -18.53
CA GLY A 140 -17.75 -3.71 -19.67
C GLY A 140 -17.01 -3.66 -21.00
N ARG A 141 -17.59 -2.99 -22.00
CA ARG A 141 -17.01 -2.85 -23.35
C ARG A 141 -15.73 -1.99 -23.41
N ALA A 142 -15.36 -1.30 -22.34
CA ALA A 142 -14.11 -0.54 -22.29
C ALA A 142 -12.89 -1.44 -22.06
N SER A 143 -13.09 -2.67 -21.60
CA SER A 143 -12.01 -3.68 -21.50
C SER A 143 -11.90 -4.44 -22.83
N LEU A 144 -10.75 -4.29 -23.49
CA LEU A 144 -10.44 -4.94 -24.77
C LEU A 144 -9.78 -6.31 -24.57
N ALA A 145 -9.09 -6.49 -23.46
CA ALA A 145 -8.49 -7.77 -23.04
C ALA A 145 -8.20 -7.74 -21.54
N ASP A 146 -8.12 -8.91 -20.95
CA ASP A 146 -7.73 -9.07 -19.56
C ASP A 146 -6.98 -10.37 -19.31
N ASP A 147 -6.18 -10.40 -18.26
CA ASP A 147 -5.48 -11.57 -17.77
C ASP A 147 -5.30 -11.48 -16.25
N MET A 148 -4.80 -12.55 -15.62
CA MET A 148 -4.50 -12.57 -14.19
C MET A 148 -3.16 -13.25 -13.93
N LEU A 149 -2.24 -12.52 -13.31
CA LEU A 149 -0.94 -13.02 -12.88
C LEU A 149 -1.07 -13.51 -11.43
N VAL A 150 -1.05 -14.82 -11.23
CA VAL A 150 -1.14 -15.42 -9.90
C VAL A 150 0.25 -15.58 -9.30
N SER A 151 0.41 -15.15 -8.04
CA SER A 151 1.67 -15.30 -7.31
C SER A 151 1.91 -16.76 -6.94
N THR A 152 3.02 -17.33 -7.41
CA THR A 152 3.43 -18.71 -7.10
C THR A 152 4.41 -18.80 -5.93
N ARG A 153 5.26 -17.77 -5.76
CA ARG A 153 6.29 -17.72 -4.71
C ARG A 153 6.58 -16.27 -4.31
N ILE A 154 6.67 -16.05 -3.00
CA ILE A 154 7.14 -14.76 -2.46
C ILE A 154 8.67 -14.81 -2.40
N LEU A 155 9.31 -13.91 -3.15
CA LEU A 155 10.77 -13.74 -3.10
C LEU A 155 11.16 -12.67 -2.08
N LYS A 156 10.39 -11.57 -2.02
CA LYS A 156 10.57 -10.47 -1.06
C LYS A 156 9.24 -9.76 -0.83
N LYS A 157 8.93 -9.47 0.43
CA LYS A 157 7.75 -8.68 0.81
C LYS A 157 8.14 -7.67 1.90
N THR A 158 8.66 -6.54 1.48
CA THR A 158 9.00 -5.41 2.36
C THR A 158 8.57 -4.11 1.71
N GLY A 159 8.16 -3.11 2.52
CA GLY A 159 8.00 -1.74 2.03
C GLY A 159 9.36 -1.09 1.69
N LEU A 160 9.30 0.13 1.16
CA LEU A 160 10.49 0.97 1.00
C LEU A 160 11.17 1.14 2.37
N ARG A 161 12.48 0.96 2.43
CA ARG A 161 13.28 1.17 3.63
C ARG A 161 14.26 2.30 3.41
N MET A 162 14.35 3.18 4.39
CA MET A 162 15.37 4.23 4.42
C MET A 162 16.72 3.61 4.83
N PRO A 163 17.84 4.06 4.24
CA PRO A 163 19.18 3.63 4.69
C PRO A 163 19.36 3.91 6.17
N GLN A 164 20.03 3.01 6.88
CA GLN A 164 20.48 3.26 8.25
C GLN A 164 21.57 4.35 8.20
N PRO A 165 21.62 5.26 9.19
CA PRO A 165 22.80 6.11 9.34
C PRO A 165 24.01 5.23 9.57
N GLY A 166 25.08 5.44 8.78
CA GLY A 166 26.37 4.83 8.99
C GLY A 166 27.00 5.25 10.31
#